data_c91da62d20100d056532dd8ee01cc7ce
#
_entry.id   c91da62d20100d056532dd8ee01cc7ce
#
_cell.length_a   1.000
_cell.length_b   1.000
_cell.length_c   1.000
_cell.angle_alpha   90.00
_cell.angle_beta   90.00
_cell.angle_gamma   90.00
#
_symmetry.space_group_name_H-M   'P 1'
#
loop_
_entity.id
_entity.type
_entity.pdbx_description
1 polymer ?
#
loop_
_entity_poly.entity_id
_entity_poly.type
_entity_poly.pdbx_seq_one_letter_code
_entity_poly.pdbx_strand_id
1 'polypeptide(L)'
;MTTDRLKSTEVLNQIFAWKHNSLAAYITQAEPYIPAGKEPLFAAVREIAAQDREIADSLGRAIEELGQAARIPAYSQSVADLNYLSIDYLASRLLETIKEQASYVQRNIEASPALAGILTALHAQLSKLSPQLSAQSPESR
;
A
#
# COMPACT_ATOMS: atom_id res chain seq x y z
N MET A 1 -1.46 -23.44 19.66
CA MET A 1 -2.61 -22.65 19.32
C MET A 1 -2.82 -22.57 17.84
N THR A 2 -3.43 -23.61 17.34
CA THR A 2 -3.68 -23.73 15.90
C THR A 2 -4.54 -22.58 15.37
N THR A 3 -5.59 -22.22 16.12
CA THR A 3 -6.49 -21.16 15.70
C THR A 3 -5.79 -19.82 15.63
N ASP A 4 -4.94 -19.52 16.61
CA ASP A 4 -4.21 -18.25 16.61
C ASP A 4 -3.24 -18.19 15.44
N ARG A 5 -2.57 -19.31 15.16
CA ARG A 5 -1.63 -19.35 14.03
C ARG A 5 -2.33 -19.16 12.71
N LEU A 6 -3.51 -19.78 12.53
CA LEU A 6 -4.27 -19.61 11.30
C LEU A 6 -4.73 -18.18 11.13
N LYS A 7 -5.18 -17.55 12.23
CA LYS A 7 -5.61 -16.16 12.16
C LYS A 7 -4.41 -15.26 11.81
N SER A 8 -3.26 -15.50 12.43
CA SER A 8 -2.07 -14.73 12.11
C SER A 8 -1.71 -14.86 10.64
N THR A 9 -1.74 -16.09 10.11
CA THR A 9 -1.41 -16.32 8.72
C THR A 9 -2.39 -15.60 7.80
N GLU A 10 -3.68 -15.65 8.11
CA GLU A 10 -4.69 -14.99 7.29
C GLU A 10 -4.49 -13.48 7.24
N VAL A 11 -4.22 -12.88 8.41
CA VAL A 11 -4.02 -11.43 8.48
C VAL A 11 -2.77 -11.04 7.70
N LEU A 12 -1.67 -11.76 7.94
CA LEU A 12 -0.42 -11.46 7.25
C LEU A 12 -0.57 -11.63 5.75
N ASN A 13 -1.28 -12.67 5.32
CA ASN A 13 -1.44 -12.92 3.90
C ASN A 13 -2.33 -11.87 3.23
N GLN A 14 -3.32 -11.35 3.95
CA GLN A 14 -4.15 -10.27 3.41
C GLN A 14 -3.32 -9.04 3.13
N ILE A 15 -2.45 -8.67 4.08
CA ILE A 15 -1.61 -7.50 3.91
C ILE A 15 -0.55 -7.78 2.84
N PHE A 16 0.01 -9.00 2.83
CA PHE A 16 0.95 -9.40 1.78
C PHE A 16 0.33 -9.21 0.40
N ALA A 17 -0.92 -9.67 0.23
CA ALA A 17 -1.61 -9.56 -1.05
C ALA A 17 -1.74 -8.09 -1.47
N TRP A 18 -2.12 -7.22 -0.53
CA TRP A 18 -2.26 -5.80 -0.82
C TRP A 18 -0.93 -5.17 -1.25
N LYS A 19 0.16 -5.54 -0.56
CA LYS A 19 1.45 -4.92 -0.84
C LYS A 19 2.15 -5.56 -2.04
N HIS A 20 1.90 -6.83 -2.28
CA HIS A 20 2.42 -7.49 -3.48
C HIS A 20 1.77 -6.92 -4.74
N ASN A 21 0.45 -6.70 -4.70
CA ASN A 21 -0.29 -6.10 -5.80
C ASN A 21 -0.50 -4.62 -5.52
N SER A 22 0.60 -3.90 -5.35
CA SER A 22 0.60 -2.53 -4.87
C SER A 22 -0.05 -1.58 -5.86
N LEU A 23 -1.04 -0.82 -5.40
CA LEU A 23 -1.65 0.22 -6.21
C LEU A 23 -0.61 1.27 -6.59
N ALA A 24 0.30 1.61 -5.67
CA ALA A 24 1.35 2.57 -5.96
C ALA A 24 2.22 2.11 -7.13
N ALA A 25 2.56 0.81 -7.14
CA ALA A 25 3.36 0.26 -8.22
C ALA A 25 2.62 0.34 -9.55
N TYR A 26 1.33 0.06 -9.54
CA TYR A 26 0.53 0.12 -10.76
C TYR A 26 0.41 1.55 -11.28
N ILE A 27 0.27 2.51 -10.37
CA ILE A 27 0.24 3.91 -10.77
C ILE A 27 1.54 4.31 -11.45
N THR A 28 2.69 3.85 -10.91
CA THR A 28 3.98 4.19 -11.51
C THR A 28 4.19 3.54 -12.86
N GLN A 29 3.58 2.36 -13.09
CA GLN A 29 3.71 1.66 -14.37
C GLN A 29 2.72 2.19 -15.41
N ALA A 30 1.60 2.71 -14.98
CA ALA A 30 0.67 3.36 -15.87
C ALA A 30 1.30 4.67 -16.35
N GLU A 31 0.70 5.28 -17.35
CA GLU A 31 1.17 6.57 -17.83
C GLU A 31 0.21 7.64 -17.30
N PRO A 32 0.33 8.01 -16.01
CA PRO A 32 -0.58 9.00 -15.47
C PRO A 32 -0.27 10.38 -16.03
N TYR A 33 -1.29 11.21 -16.04
CA TYR A 33 -1.09 12.60 -16.41
C TYR A 33 -0.49 13.33 -15.22
N ILE A 34 0.68 13.94 -15.41
CA ILE A 34 1.38 14.65 -14.35
C ILE A 34 1.49 16.11 -14.74
N PRO A 35 0.58 16.97 -14.22
CA PRO A 35 0.66 18.40 -14.51
C PRO A 35 1.96 19.01 -14.00
N ALA A 36 2.34 20.13 -14.56
CA ALA A 36 3.53 20.85 -14.09
C ALA A 36 3.39 21.14 -12.61
N GLY A 37 4.46 20.89 -11.85
CA GLY A 37 4.47 21.12 -10.43
C GLY A 37 4.01 19.93 -9.61
N LYS A 38 3.58 18.84 -10.23
CA LYS A 38 3.11 17.66 -9.54
C LYS A 38 4.15 16.54 -9.50
N GLU A 39 5.36 16.83 -9.96
CA GLU A 39 6.43 15.84 -9.93
C GLU A 39 6.73 15.34 -8.52
N PRO A 40 6.73 16.19 -7.47
CA PRO A 40 6.94 15.69 -6.12
C PRO A 40 5.88 14.69 -5.68
N LEU A 41 4.63 14.88 -6.09
CA LEU A 41 3.56 13.95 -5.77
C LEU A 41 3.83 12.59 -6.41
N PHE A 42 4.21 12.59 -7.68
CA PHE A 42 4.53 11.34 -8.36
C PHE A 42 5.74 10.66 -7.74
N ALA A 43 6.74 11.45 -7.34
CA ALA A 43 7.92 10.90 -6.66
C ALA A 43 7.54 10.22 -5.34
N ALA A 44 6.60 10.81 -4.59
CA ALA A 44 6.12 10.19 -3.35
C ALA A 44 5.46 8.85 -3.65
N VAL A 45 4.66 8.76 -4.71
CA VAL A 45 4.02 7.51 -5.09
C VAL A 45 5.07 6.45 -5.43
N ARG A 46 6.12 6.83 -6.16
CA ARG A 46 7.19 5.89 -6.50
C ARG A 46 7.91 5.37 -5.26
N GLU A 47 8.14 6.23 -4.26
CA GLU A 47 8.77 5.79 -3.03
C GLU A 47 7.89 4.79 -2.28
N ILE A 48 6.58 5.06 -2.27
CA ILE A 48 5.64 4.15 -1.63
C ILE A 48 5.66 2.80 -2.34
N ALA A 49 5.73 2.80 -3.67
CA ALA A 49 5.81 1.56 -4.44
C ALA A 49 7.04 0.73 -4.04
N ALA A 50 8.19 1.39 -3.88
CA ALA A 50 9.40 0.69 -3.46
C ALA A 50 9.25 0.13 -2.05
N GLN A 51 8.66 0.90 -1.15
CA GLN A 51 8.42 0.44 0.22
C GLN A 51 7.46 -0.74 0.25
N ASP A 52 6.43 -0.71 -0.60
CA ASP A 52 5.46 -1.80 -0.65
C ASP A 52 6.11 -3.11 -1.05
N ARG A 53 7.08 -3.05 -1.96
CA ARG A 53 7.82 -4.25 -2.33
C ARG A 53 8.58 -4.81 -1.14
N GLU A 54 9.24 -3.96 -0.37
CA GLU A 54 9.98 -4.39 0.81
C GLU A 54 9.06 -4.95 1.87
N ILE A 55 7.90 -4.32 2.06
CA ILE A 55 6.91 -4.81 3.02
C ILE A 55 6.40 -6.18 2.60
N ALA A 56 6.11 -6.36 1.31
CA ALA A 56 5.64 -7.65 0.82
C ALA A 56 6.68 -8.74 1.03
N ASP A 57 7.96 -8.44 0.75
CA ASP A 57 9.02 -9.43 0.97
C ASP A 57 9.12 -9.81 2.44
N SER A 58 9.03 -8.83 3.32
CA SER A 58 9.09 -9.07 4.76
C SER A 58 7.91 -9.93 5.23
N LEU A 59 6.72 -9.63 4.72
CA LEU A 59 5.52 -10.38 5.09
C LEU A 59 5.58 -11.80 4.56
N GLY A 60 6.10 -11.98 3.33
CA GLY A 60 6.27 -13.33 2.79
C GLY A 60 7.15 -14.18 3.69
N ARG A 61 8.26 -13.60 4.17
CA ARG A 61 9.14 -14.32 5.08
C ARG A 61 8.46 -14.63 6.41
N ALA A 62 7.69 -13.68 6.94
CA ALA A 62 6.97 -13.91 8.20
C ALA A 62 5.97 -15.04 8.07
N ILE A 63 5.27 -15.12 6.92
CA ILE A 63 4.32 -16.19 6.68
C ILE A 63 5.04 -17.53 6.62
N GLU A 64 6.19 -17.57 5.93
CA GLU A 64 6.97 -18.81 5.84
C GLU A 64 7.47 -19.27 7.20
N GLU A 65 7.81 -18.32 8.07
CA GLU A 65 8.25 -18.67 9.42
C GLU A 65 7.13 -19.32 10.24
N LEU A 66 5.89 -19.07 9.87
CA LEU A 66 4.75 -19.72 10.50
C LEU A 66 4.45 -21.09 9.89
N GLY A 67 5.28 -21.53 8.94
CA GLY A 67 5.11 -22.83 8.31
C GLY A 67 4.10 -22.82 7.19
N GLN A 68 3.77 -21.66 6.65
CA GLN A 68 2.80 -21.51 5.58
C GLN A 68 3.47 -20.90 4.35
N ALA A 69 2.81 -21.00 3.22
CA ALA A 69 3.27 -20.37 2.00
C ALA A 69 2.44 -19.12 1.76
N ALA A 70 3.10 -18.04 1.39
CA ALA A 70 2.40 -16.82 1.02
C ALA A 70 1.62 -17.07 -0.25
N ARG A 71 0.37 -16.61 -0.28
CA ARG A 71 -0.49 -16.78 -1.45
C ARG A 71 -0.55 -15.48 -2.23
N ILE A 72 -0.27 -15.58 -3.52
CA ILE A 72 -0.34 -14.44 -4.43
C ILE A 72 -1.70 -14.48 -5.10
N PRO A 73 -2.60 -13.54 -4.78
CA PRO A 73 -3.94 -13.56 -5.35
C PRO A 73 -3.94 -13.17 -6.81
N ALA A 74 -5.03 -13.52 -7.49
CA ALA A 74 -5.24 -13.04 -8.85
C ALA A 74 -5.36 -11.53 -8.84
N TYR A 75 -4.95 -10.95 -9.95
CA TYR A 75 -4.92 -9.53 -10.13
C TYR A 75 -6.27 -9.03 -10.61
N SER A 76 -6.85 -8.09 -9.91
CA SER A 76 -8.17 -7.58 -10.28
C SER A 76 -8.13 -6.21 -10.95
N GLN A 77 -6.97 -5.55 -10.92
CA GLN A 77 -6.84 -4.20 -11.45
C GLN A 77 -5.91 -4.21 -12.65
N SER A 78 -6.36 -3.67 -13.77
CA SER A 78 -5.52 -3.54 -14.96
C SER A 78 -4.73 -2.25 -14.89
N VAL A 79 -3.44 -2.32 -15.23
CA VAL A 79 -2.62 -1.13 -15.35
C VAL A 79 -3.20 -0.20 -16.40
N ALA A 80 -3.76 -0.76 -17.47
CA ALA A 80 -4.34 0.04 -18.55
C ALA A 80 -5.51 0.89 -18.06
N ASP A 81 -6.23 0.43 -17.03
CA ASP A 81 -7.34 1.19 -16.49
C ASP A 81 -6.89 2.49 -15.82
N LEU A 82 -5.61 2.58 -15.49
CA LEU A 82 -5.05 3.75 -14.82
C LEU A 82 -4.37 4.72 -15.79
N ASN A 83 -4.22 4.33 -17.05
CA ASN A 83 -3.54 5.17 -18.03
C ASN A 83 -4.27 6.48 -18.23
N TYR A 84 -3.47 7.56 -18.30
CA TYR A 84 -3.96 8.89 -18.63
C TYR A 84 -4.83 9.54 -17.58
N LEU A 85 -5.05 8.85 -16.45
CA LEU A 85 -5.73 9.49 -15.32
C LEU A 85 -4.75 10.43 -14.62
N SER A 86 -5.29 11.48 -14.01
CA SER A 86 -4.46 12.46 -13.32
C SER A 86 -3.78 11.85 -12.10
N ILE A 87 -2.51 12.22 -11.89
CA ILE A 87 -1.78 11.77 -10.70
C ILE A 87 -2.49 12.23 -9.42
N ASP A 88 -3.16 13.38 -9.43
CA ASP A 88 -3.93 13.84 -8.27
C ASP A 88 -5.03 12.85 -7.91
N TYR A 89 -5.77 12.41 -8.89
CA TYR A 89 -6.86 11.45 -8.68
C TYR A 89 -6.30 10.12 -8.18
N LEU A 90 -5.26 9.64 -8.85
CA LEU A 90 -4.68 8.34 -8.50
C LEU A 90 -4.05 8.36 -7.12
N ALA A 91 -3.38 9.45 -6.77
CA ALA A 91 -2.76 9.57 -5.45
C ALA A 91 -3.82 9.67 -4.35
N SER A 92 -4.96 10.32 -4.65
CA SER A 92 -6.07 10.35 -3.69
C SER A 92 -6.61 8.95 -3.43
N ARG A 93 -6.75 8.14 -4.49
CA ARG A 93 -7.19 6.77 -4.33
C ARG A 93 -6.18 5.96 -3.52
N LEU A 94 -4.90 6.19 -3.77
CA LEU A 94 -3.85 5.51 -3.02
C LEU A 94 -3.93 5.89 -1.54
N LEU A 95 -4.15 7.16 -1.24
CA LEU A 95 -4.26 7.62 0.14
C LEU A 95 -5.39 6.88 0.86
N GLU A 96 -6.56 6.79 0.22
CA GLU A 96 -7.70 6.10 0.83
C GLU A 96 -7.40 4.63 1.02
N THR A 97 -6.73 4.02 0.04
CA THR A 97 -6.36 2.61 0.14
C THR A 97 -5.44 2.37 1.32
N ILE A 98 -4.43 3.23 1.51
CA ILE A 98 -3.50 3.07 2.64
C ILE A 98 -4.23 3.27 3.96
N LYS A 99 -5.17 4.22 4.03
CA LYS A 99 -5.96 4.41 5.24
C LYS A 99 -6.74 3.15 5.59
N GLU A 100 -7.34 2.50 4.60
CA GLU A 100 -8.08 1.27 4.83
C GLU A 100 -7.16 0.16 5.31
N GLN A 101 -5.96 0.07 4.73
CA GLN A 101 -4.98 -0.91 5.14
C GLN A 101 -4.55 -0.68 6.59
N ALA A 102 -4.30 0.58 6.95
CA ALA A 102 -3.89 0.92 8.32
C ALA A 102 -4.99 0.57 9.32
N SER A 103 -6.26 0.83 8.97
CA SER A 103 -7.37 0.45 9.84
C SER A 103 -7.44 -1.05 10.04
N TYR A 104 -7.26 -1.82 8.97
CA TYR A 104 -7.28 -3.27 9.05
C TYR A 104 -6.16 -3.77 9.97
N VAL A 105 -4.94 -3.24 9.79
CA VAL A 105 -3.80 -3.64 10.60
C VAL A 105 -4.06 -3.28 12.06
N GLN A 106 -4.57 -2.08 12.32
CA GLN A 106 -4.85 -1.65 13.69
C GLN A 106 -5.85 -2.56 14.38
N ARG A 107 -6.91 -2.97 13.66
CA ARG A 107 -7.93 -3.85 14.24
C ARG A 107 -7.38 -5.24 14.52
N ASN A 108 -6.32 -5.65 13.83
CA ASN A 108 -5.75 -6.98 13.97
C ASN A 108 -4.37 -6.97 14.56
N ILE A 109 -4.02 -5.89 15.27
CA ILE A 109 -2.63 -5.64 15.68
C ILE A 109 -2.04 -6.75 16.55
N GLU A 110 -2.90 -7.48 17.27
CA GLU A 110 -2.42 -8.54 18.15
C GLU A 110 -2.25 -9.87 17.45
N ALA A 111 -2.63 -9.95 16.18
CA ALA A 111 -2.53 -11.21 15.44
C ALA A 111 -1.07 -11.62 15.18
N SER A 112 -0.15 -10.66 15.14
CA SER A 112 1.26 -10.96 14.88
C SER A 112 2.13 -9.79 15.34
N PRO A 113 3.30 -10.07 15.91
CA PRO A 113 4.24 -9.00 16.28
C PRO A 113 4.70 -8.18 15.09
N ALA A 114 4.68 -8.77 13.89
CA ALA A 114 5.11 -8.05 12.69
C ALA A 114 4.20 -6.86 12.37
N LEU A 115 2.95 -6.88 12.84
CA LEU A 115 1.98 -5.86 12.45
C LEU A 115 2.28 -4.49 13.02
N ALA A 116 2.96 -4.41 14.17
CA ALA A 116 3.31 -3.12 14.73
C ALA A 116 4.24 -2.35 13.78
N GLY A 117 5.23 -3.04 13.22
CA GLY A 117 6.12 -2.42 12.24
C GLY A 117 5.42 -2.05 10.95
N ILE A 118 4.50 -2.91 10.51
CA ILE A 118 3.72 -2.65 9.31
C ILE A 118 2.85 -1.41 9.51
N LEU A 119 2.20 -1.31 10.67
CA LEU A 119 1.35 -0.14 10.95
C LEU A 119 2.17 1.14 10.94
N THR A 120 3.38 1.10 11.54
CA THR A 120 4.28 2.24 11.52
C THR A 120 4.62 2.64 10.09
N ALA A 121 4.91 1.65 9.24
CA ALA A 121 5.23 1.90 7.84
C ALA A 121 4.05 2.53 7.09
N LEU A 122 2.82 2.04 7.36
CA LEU A 122 1.64 2.60 6.71
C LEU A 122 1.40 4.03 7.15
N HIS A 123 1.58 4.34 8.43
CA HIS A 123 1.45 5.71 8.91
C HIS A 123 2.50 6.61 8.27
N ALA A 124 3.71 6.11 8.07
CA ALA A 124 4.75 6.88 7.40
C ALA A 124 4.37 7.17 5.95
N GLN A 125 3.75 6.19 5.27
CA GLN A 125 3.28 6.41 3.91
C GLN A 125 2.20 7.48 3.86
N LEU A 126 1.26 7.45 4.81
CA LEU A 126 0.23 8.47 4.89
C LEU A 126 0.84 9.85 5.12
N SER A 127 1.85 9.92 6.01
CA SER A 127 2.52 11.17 6.30
C SER A 127 3.29 11.71 5.11
N LYS A 128 3.78 10.83 4.25
CA LYS A 128 4.49 11.24 3.04
C LYS A 128 3.52 11.74 1.98
N LEU A 129 2.39 11.07 1.82
CA LEU A 129 1.49 11.33 0.72
C LEU A 129 0.52 12.46 1.00
N SER A 130 -0.01 12.51 2.22
CA SER A 130 -1.06 13.45 2.57
C SER A 130 -0.66 14.92 2.38
N PRO A 131 0.55 15.35 2.82
CA PRO A 131 0.93 16.75 2.62
C PRO A 131 1.07 17.11 1.15
N GLN A 132 1.50 16.16 0.31
CA GLN A 132 1.62 16.44 -1.11
C GLN A 132 0.26 16.71 -1.74
N LEU A 133 -0.76 15.99 -1.30
CA LEU A 133 -2.11 16.20 -1.80
C LEU A 133 -2.68 17.50 -1.25
N SER A 134 -2.48 17.78 0.03
CA SER A 134 -2.96 19.03 0.64
C SER A 134 -2.32 20.25 0.01
N ALA A 135 -1.01 20.17 -0.26
CA ALA A 135 -0.30 21.29 -0.88
C ALA A 135 -0.80 21.59 -2.28
N GLN A 136 -1.45 20.61 -2.90
CA GLN A 136 -1.98 20.73 -4.25
C GLN A 136 -3.43 21.17 -4.27
N SER A 137 -4.05 21.32 -3.12
CA SER A 137 -5.42 21.81 -3.08
C SER A 137 -5.46 23.20 -3.66
N PRO A 138 -6.37 23.46 -4.51
CA PRO A 138 -6.46 24.74 -5.19
C PRO A 138 -6.79 25.84 -4.24
N GLU A 139 -6.24 26.02 -4.10
CA GLU A 139 -6.41 26.80 -3.68
C GLU A 139 -6.93 27.50 -4.30
N SER A 140 -7.15 26.73 -4.25
CA SER A 140 -7.41 26.79 -4.76
C SER A 140 -7.81 27.44 -5.40
N ARG A 141 -7.97 27.65 -5.64
CA ARG A 141 -8.22 28.15 -6.27
C ARG A 141 -8.84 28.44 -6.59
#